data_efdacb1cb45f756d5b87c11d5086cc56
#
_entry.id   efdacb1cb45f756d5b87c11d5086cc56
#
_cell.length_a   1.000
_cell.length_b   1.000
_cell.length_c   1.000
_cell.angle_alpha   90.00
_cell.angle_beta   90.00
_cell.angle_gamma   90.00
#
_symmetry.space_group_name_H-M   'P 1'
#
loop_
_entity.id
_entity.type
_entity.pdbx_description
1 polymer ?
#
loop_
_entity_poly.entity_id
_entity_poly.type
_entity_poly.pdbx_seq_one_letter_code
_entity_poly.pdbx_strand_id
1 'polypeptide(L)' 'MLPKIKVETVVADEVAPKLIDKIVDEINTGHFGDGKIFVYDVEDAIRIRTGEHGTKAL' A
#
# COMPACT_ATOMS: atom_id res chain seq x y z
N MET A 1 19.91 -15.64 -7.04
CA MET A 1 18.64 -14.92 -6.91
C MET A 1 18.86 -13.61 -6.20
N LEU A 2 18.39 -12.52 -6.78
CA LEU A 2 18.53 -11.21 -6.15
C LEU A 2 17.52 -11.06 -5.02
N PRO A 3 17.91 -10.48 -3.89
CA PRO A 3 16.97 -10.19 -2.82
C PRO A 3 15.91 -9.19 -3.26
N LYS A 4 14.70 -9.40 -2.79
CA LYS A 4 13.58 -8.49 -3.07
C LYS A 4 12.96 -8.02 -1.77
N ILE A 5 12.52 -6.77 -1.77
CA ILE A 5 11.83 -6.19 -0.63
C ILE A 5 10.37 -5.95 -1.02
N LYS A 6 9.46 -6.41 -0.18
CA LYS A 6 8.03 -6.17 -0.33
C LYS A 6 7.56 -5.29 0.81
N VAL A 7 6.91 -4.19 0.45
CA VAL A 7 6.29 -3.29 1.43
C VAL A 7 4.78 -3.28 1.20
N GLU A 8 4.02 -3.49 2.25
CA GLU A 8 2.56 -3.49 2.18
C GLU A 8 1.99 -2.39 3.08
N THR A 9 0.92 -1.79 2.61
CA THR A 9 0.17 -0.81 3.41
C THR A 9 -1.31 -0.91 3.07
N VAL A 10 -2.15 -0.62 4.04
CA VAL A 10 -3.60 -0.59 3.87
C VAL A 10 -4.08 0.83 4.15
N VAL A 11 -4.82 1.39 3.22
CA VAL A 11 -5.29 2.78 3.29
C VAL A 11 -6.75 2.86 2.86
N ALA A 12 -7.41 3.95 3.23
CA ALA A 12 -8.75 4.23 2.73
C ALA A 12 -8.72 4.50 1.22
N ASP A 13 -9.83 4.23 0.53
CA ASP A 13 -9.90 4.32 -0.93
C ASP A 13 -9.49 5.69 -1.47
N GLU A 14 -9.93 6.76 -0.82
CA GLU A 14 -9.62 8.11 -1.26
C GLU A 14 -8.15 8.50 -1.09
N VAL A 15 -7.42 7.78 -0.25
CA VAL A 15 -6.00 8.03 -0.01
C VAL A 15 -5.12 7.31 -1.02
N ALA A 16 -5.56 6.17 -1.54
CA ALA A 16 -4.74 5.30 -2.38
C ALA A 16 -4.15 6.02 -3.62
N PRO A 17 -4.93 6.75 -4.43
CA PRO A 17 -4.36 7.41 -5.60
C PRO A 17 -3.27 8.42 -5.25
N LYS A 18 -3.48 9.19 -4.19
CA LYS A 18 -2.51 10.20 -3.73
C LYS A 18 -1.22 9.55 -3.23
N LEU A 19 -1.37 8.45 -2.50
CA LEU A 19 -0.22 7.71 -1.97
C LEU A 19 0.60 7.10 -3.10
N ILE A 20 -0.06 6.51 -4.09
CA ILE A 20 0.60 5.89 -5.24
C ILE A 20 1.39 6.94 -6.01
N ASP A 21 0.78 8.07 -6.31
CA ASP A 21 1.44 9.16 -7.04
C ASP A 21 2.69 9.65 -6.29
N LYS A 22 2.59 9.80 -4.98
CA LYS A 22 3.70 10.25 -4.17
C LYS A 22 4.84 9.23 -4.13
N ILE A 23 4.52 7.95 -3.98
CA ILE A 23 5.53 6.90 -3.97
C ILE A 23 6.25 6.83 -5.31
N VAL A 24 5.51 6.83 -6.41
CA VAL A 24 6.10 6.78 -7.75
C VAL A 24 7.04 7.97 -7.95
N ASP A 25 6.61 9.15 -7.55
CA ASP A 25 7.40 10.37 -7.71
C ASP A 25 8.70 10.33 -6.90
N GLU A 26 8.65 9.82 -5.68
CA GLU A 26 9.81 9.81 -4.79
C GLU A 26 10.80 8.69 -5.07
N ILE A 27 10.34 7.52 -5.51
CA ILE A 27 11.22 6.37 -5.70
C ILE A 27 11.54 6.04 -7.16
N ASN A 28 10.95 6.77 -8.10
CA ASN A 28 11.22 6.57 -9.51
C ASN A 28 12.61 7.09 -9.86
N THR A 29 13.53 6.18 -10.14
CA THR A 29 14.90 6.52 -10.54
C THR A 29 15.07 6.66 -12.05
N GLY A 30 14.04 6.30 -12.81
CA GLY A 30 14.11 6.26 -14.26
C GLY A 30 14.86 5.05 -14.81
N HIS A 31 15.23 4.11 -13.97
CA HIS A 31 15.97 2.91 -14.37
C HIS A 31 15.07 1.69 -14.41
N PHE A 32 15.51 0.71 -15.20
CA PHE A 32 14.85 -0.59 -15.24
C PHE A 32 14.91 -1.25 -13.86
N GLY A 33 13.81 -1.83 -13.43
CA GLY A 33 13.80 -2.59 -12.19
C GLY A 33 13.54 -1.76 -10.93
N ASP A 34 13.04 -0.54 -11.07
CA ASP A 34 12.64 0.27 -9.91
C ASP A 34 11.58 -0.41 -9.05
N GLY A 35 10.82 -1.32 -9.64
CA GLY A 35 9.82 -2.07 -8.93
C GLY A 35 8.42 -1.89 -9.47
N LYS A 36 7.48 -2.47 -8.77
CA LYS A 36 6.07 -2.47 -9.16
C LYS A 36 5.20 -2.19 -7.98
N ILE A 37 4.04 -1.62 -8.25
CA ILE A 37 3.00 -1.42 -7.25
C ILE A 37 1.79 -2.25 -7.66
N PHE A 38 1.32 -3.11 -6.76
CA PHE A 38 0.07 -3.85 -6.95
C PHE A 38 -0.96 -3.32 -5.98
N VAL A 39 -2.18 -3.12 -6.49
CA VAL A 39 -3.28 -2.61 -5.68
C VAL A 39 -4.34 -3.70 -5.55
N TYR A 40 -4.71 -4.02 -4.33
CA TYR A 40 -5.71 -5.03 -4.05
C TYR A 40 -6.83 -4.43 -3.22
N ASP A 41 -8.04 -4.88 -3.47
CA ASP A 41 -9.16 -4.57 -2.61
C ASP A 41 -9.05 -5.37 -1.31
N VAL A 42 -9.26 -4.68 -0.20
CA VAL A 42 -9.34 -5.32 1.12
C VAL A 42 -10.79 -5.41 1.50
N GLU A 43 -11.31 -6.62 1.69
CA GLU A 43 -12.73 -6.82 2.02
C GLU A 43 -13.07 -6.23 3.38
N ASP A 44 -12.19 -6.42 4.36
CA ASP A 44 -12.41 -5.92 5.70
C ASP A 44 -11.08 -5.81 6.42
N ALA A 45 -11.04 -4.97 7.42
CA ALA A 45 -9.94 -4.88 8.36
C ALA A 45 -10.52 -4.95 9.76
N ILE A 46 -9.88 -5.67 10.64
CA ILE A 46 -10.35 -5.88 12.00
C ILE A 46 -9.24 -5.51 12.96
N ARG A 47 -9.53 -4.58 13.85
CA ARG A 47 -8.60 -4.23 14.91
C ARG A 47 -8.81 -5.23 16.05
N ILE A 48 -7.84 -6.05 16.31
CA ILE A 48 -7.97 -7.15 17.26
C ILE A 48 -8.30 -6.66 18.67
N ARG A 49 -7.67 -5.61 19.11
CA ARG A 49 -7.84 -5.09 20.46
C ARG A 49 -9.26 -4.59 20.74
N THR A 50 -9.87 -3.92 19.77
CA THR A 50 -11.18 -3.28 19.94
C THR A 50 -12.30 -4.00 19.23
N GLY A 51 -11.99 -4.87 18.27
CA GLY A 51 -12.98 -5.52 17.42
C GLY A 51 -13.60 -4.62 16.37
N GLU A 52 -13.05 -3.41 16.18
CA GLU A 52 -13.55 -2.50 15.17
C GLU A 52 -13.26 -3.01 13.76
N HIS A 53 -14.19 -2.74 12.84
CA HIS A 53 -14.11 -3.15 11.44
C HIS A 53 -14.03 -1.96 10.50
N GLY A 54 -13.61 -2.25 9.26
CA GLY A 54 -13.62 -1.27 8.18
C GLY A 54 -12.60 -0.16 8.39
N THR A 55 -12.98 1.05 7.99
CA THR A 55 -12.06 2.20 8.10
C THR A 55 -11.68 2.53 9.54
N LYS A 56 -12.52 2.18 10.49
CA LYS A 56 -12.21 2.39 11.92
C LYS A 56 -11.06 1.52 12.40
N ALA A 57 -10.79 0.41 11.71
CA ALA A 57 -9.70 -0.50 12.04
C ALA A 57 -8.36 -0.10 11.43
N LEU A 58 -8.36 0.85 10.53
CA LEU A 58 -7.13 1.30 9.84
C LEU A 58 -6.27 2.22 10.67
#